data_87803d4757e2113665df821b70cc339c
#
_entry.id   87803d4757e2113665df821b70cc339c
#
_cell.length_a   1.000
_cell.length_b   1.000
_cell.length_c   1.000
_cell.angle_alpha   90.00
_cell.angle_beta   90.00
_cell.angle_gamma   90.00
#
_symmetry.space_group_name_H-M   'P 1'
#
loop_
_entity.id
_entity.type
_entity.pdbx_description
1 polymer ?
#
loop_
_entity_poly.entity_id
_entity_poly.type
_entity_poly.pdbx_seq_one_letter_code
_entity_poly.pdbx_strand_id
1 'polypeptide(L)'
;MTTRGKFGFFFLFLFLASAISFAEPRPTSPQLQRPDEDSTWERLKEKDGVTIFLRERSGSAFKEAIGKGVIDAPPCRVFQVLTDSHRLVEFIPYLKSRIVKNGGADEEYGCQYLDFPWPFSDRFINFRTKRIRNYRDHPCEYFVYWRKDETFSCTLQEVKEAYEDAGSDPIVPRSNEGYWHLVPEAGGKKTLAYYYVFTDPGGSIPGWLMNSYADNAILRLFRAVRERAGKGDLYPPCHCT
;
A
#
# COMPACT_ATOMS: atom_id res chain seq x y z
N MET A 1 33.47 33.10 75.61
CA MET A 1 33.83 31.85 74.85
C MET A 1 32.93 31.74 73.70
N THR A 2 33.44 32.00 72.55
CA THR A 2 32.74 32.18 71.26
C THR A 2 32.60 30.86 70.52
N THR A 3 31.39 30.50 70.15
CA THR A 3 31.18 29.40 69.20
C THR A 3 30.53 29.95 67.95
N ARG A 4 31.27 29.89 66.86
CA ARG A 4 30.87 30.25 65.49
C ARG A 4 29.99 29.17 64.91
N GLY A 5 28.75 29.54 64.53
CA GLY A 5 27.85 28.73 63.69
C GLY A 5 28.26 28.86 62.23
N LYS A 6 28.40 27.70 61.57
CA LYS A 6 28.62 27.60 60.15
C LYS A 6 27.28 27.55 59.45
N PHE A 7 26.95 28.57 58.64
CA PHE A 7 25.86 28.53 57.69
C PHE A 7 26.30 27.69 56.46
N GLY A 8 25.66 26.58 56.26
CA GLY A 8 25.83 25.80 55.05
C GLY A 8 24.81 26.26 54.01
N PHE A 9 25.28 26.83 52.93
CA PHE A 9 24.46 27.18 51.75
C PHE A 9 24.15 25.88 50.97
N PHE A 10 22.91 25.44 51.01
CA PHE A 10 22.41 24.35 50.15
C PHE A 10 22.03 24.96 48.81
N PHE A 11 22.86 24.76 47.78
CA PHE A 11 22.52 25.06 46.39
C PHE A 11 21.60 23.93 45.86
N LEU A 12 20.32 24.29 45.75
CA LEU A 12 19.34 23.43 45.09
C LEU A 12 19.48 23.58 43.56
N PHE A 13 20.20 22.64 42.92
CA PHE A 13 20.22 22.56 41.46
C PHE A 13 18.90 22.00 40.97
N LEU A 14 18.01 22.88 40.50
CA LEU A 14 16.86 22.45 39.70
C LEU A 14 17.35 22.01 38.31
N PHE A 15 17.44 20.70 38.08
CA PHE A 15 17.58 20.15 36.76
C PHE A 15 16.22 20.28 36.05
N LEU A 16 16.06 21.31 35.21
CA LEU A 16 15.04 21.35 34.18
C LEU A 16 15.38 20.28 33.13
N ALA A 17 14.84 19.08 33.26
CA ALA A 17 14.85 18.08 32.21
C ALA A 17 13.91 18.57 31.11
N SER A 18 14.46 19.25 30.11
CA SER A 18 13.76 19.52 28.86
C SER A 18 13.51 18.19 28.18
N ALA A 19 12.27 17.69 28.25
CA ALA A 19 11.83 16.54 27.47
C ALA A 19 11.86 16.96 25.99
N ILE A 20 12.96 16.62 25.30
CA ILE A 20 13.02 16.70 23.85
C ILE A 20 12.09 15.58 23.37
N SER A 21 10.87 15.93 23.04
CA SER A 21 9.95 15.05 22.34
C SER A 21 10.51 14.84 20.94
N PHE A 22 11.18 13.74 20.73
CA PHE A 22 11.47 13.25 19.39
C PHE A 22 10.12 12.87 18.77
N ALA A 23 9.52 13.81 18.03
CA ALA A 23 8.41 13.48 17.17
C ALA A 23 8.93 12.43 16.16
N GLU A 24 8.44 11.20 16.26
CA GLU A 24 8.70 10.19 15.22
C GLU A 24 8.39 10.83 13.86
N PRO A 25 9.29 10.69 12.87
CA PRO A 25 9.03 11.21 11.55
C PRO A 25 7.71 10.58 11.07
N ARG A 26 6.69 11.40 10.86
CA ARG A 26 5.42 10.94 10.27
C ARG A 26 5.78 10.24 8.97
N PRO A 27 5.33 8.99 8.75
CA PRO A 27 5.59 8.31 7.51
C PRO A 27 5.02 9.19 6.39
N THR A 28 5.90 9.76 5.60
CA THR A 28 5.52 10.55 4.43
C THR A 28 4.70 9.64 3.51
N SER A 29 3.49 10.06 3.17
CA SER A 29 2.72 9.40 2.11
C SER A 29 3.59 9.34 0.85
N PRO A 30 3.55 8.24 0.08
CA PRO A 30 4.27 8.19 -1.18
C PRO A 30 3.86 9.39 -2.03
N GLN A 31 4.84 10.04 -2.64
CA GLN A 31 4.55 11.17 -3.54
C GLN A 31 3.61 10.68 -4.64
N LEU A 32 2.51 11.40 -4.82
CA LEU A 32 1.59 11.12 -5.91
C LEU A 32 2.34 11.27 -7.25
N GLN A 33 2.38 10.18 -8.00
CA GLN A 33 2.98 10.16 -9.33
C GLN A 33 1.87 10.27 -10.37
N ARG A 34 1.98 11.23 -11.27
CA ARG A 34 1.08 11.38 -12.41
C ARG A 34 1.89 11.30 -13.69
N PRO A 35 1.80 10.21 -14.44
CA PRO A 35 2.61 10.04 -15.65
C PRO A 35 2.30 11.09 -16.73
N ASP A 36 1.15 11.72 -16.67
CA ASP A 36 0.81 12.81 -17.60
C ASP A 36 1.52 14.14 -17.26
N GLU A 37 2.03 14.27 -16.04
CA GLU A 37 2.66 15.49 -15.52
C GLU A 37 4.20 15.34 -15.39
N ASP A 38 4.72 14.12 -15.59
CA ASP A 38 6.13 13.79 -15.39
C ASP A 38 6.69 13.01 -16.59
N SER A 39 7.54 13.66 -17.36
CA SER A 39 8.16 13.11 -18.58
C SER A 39 9.13 11.95 -18.32
N THR A 40 9.43 11.61 -17.07
CA THR A 40 10.27 10.45 -16.74
C THR A 40 9.53 9.12 -16.87
N TRP A 41 8.20 9.16 -16.99
CA TRP A 41 7.38 7.98 -17.21
C TRP A 41 7.29 7.65 -18.72
N GLU A 42 7.68 6.44 -19.07
CA GLU A 42 7.57 5.90 -20.42
C GLU A 42 6.26 5.15 -20.59
N ARG A 43 5.43 5.54 -21.57
CA ARG A 43 4.22 4.80 -21.93
C ARG A 43 4.60 3.47 -22.57
N LEU A 44 4.25 2.37 -21.90
CA LEU A 44 4.55 1.02 -22.41
C LEU A 44 3.48 0.55 -23.39
N LYS A 45 2.20 0.59 -22.98
CA LYS A 45 1.07 0.12 -23.78
C LYS A 45 -0.26 0.63 -23.25
N GLU A 46 -1.29 0.42 -24.07
CA GLU A 46 -2.69 0.56 -23.66
C GLU A 46 -3.47 -0.69 -24.06
N LYS A 47 -4.23 -1.24 -23.13
CA LYS A 47 -5.08 -2.40 -23.36
C LYS A 47 -6.25 -2.39 -22.37
N ASP A 48 -7.44 -2.82 -22.85
CA ASP A 48 -8.66 -2.92 -22.06
C ASP A 48 -9.02 -1.59 -21.34
N GLY A 49 -8.70 -0.43 -21.96
CA GLY A 49 -8.91 0.92 -21.40
C GLY A 49 -8.02 1.18 -20.17
N VAL A 50 -6.85 0.54 -20.10
CA VAL A 50 -5.80 0.83 -19.11
C VAL A 50 -4.51 1.16 -19.84
N THR A 51 -3.97 2.34 -19.59
CA THR A 51 -2.64 2.74 -20.05
C THR A 51 -1.62 2.41 -18.97
N ILE A 52 -0.53 1.76 -19.37
CA ILE A 52 0.57 1.36 -18.48
C ILE A 52 1.80 2.17 -18.78
N PHE A 53 2.41 2.69 -17.72
CA PHE A 53 3.65 3.44 -17.75
C PHE A 53 4.70 2.73 -16.89
N LEU A 54 5.95 2.82 -17.31
CA LEU A 54 7.10 2.34 -16.56
C LEU A 54 8.10 3.47 -16.35
N ARG A 55 8.87 3.35 -15.27
CA ARG A 55 9.99 4.25 -15.00
C ARG A 55 11.13 3.48 -14.33
N GLU A 56 12.37 3.82 -14.72
CA GLU A 56 13.55 3.32 -14.01
C GLU A 56 13.61 3.88 -12.59
N ARG A 57 13.96 3.01 -11.63
CA ARG A 57 14.22 3.42 -10.26
C ARG A 57 15.70 3.38 -9.98
N SER A 58 16.27 4.51 -9.57
CA SER A 58 17.70 4.59 -9.25
C SER A 58 18.12 3.53 -8.24
N GLY A 59 19.19 2.81 -8.53
CA GLY A 59 19.73 1.76 -7.66
C GLY A 59 18.96 0.43 -7.69
N SER A 60 17.99 0.25 -8.60
CA SER A 60 17.20 -0.97 -8.72
C SER A 60 17.25 -1.55 -10.14
N ALA A 61 17.25 -2.88 -10.26
CA ALA A 61 17.03 -3.58 -11.52
C ALA A 61 15.52 -3.67 -11.89
N PHE A 62 14.64 -3.30 -10.97
CA PHE A 62 13.20 -3.35 -11.13
C PHE A 62 12.63 -1.97 -11.39
N LYS A 63 11.70 -1.88 -12.33
CA LYS A 63 11.03 -0.63 -12.70
C LYS A 63 9.84 -0.34 -11.78
N GLU A 64 9.55 0.94 -11.63
CA GLU A 64 8.26 1.40 -11.12
C GLU A 64 7.22 1.28 -12.23
N ALA A 65 5.98 1.01 -11.85
CA ALA A 65 4.88 0.89 -12.81
C ALA A 65 3.64 1.67 -12.35
N ILE A 66 2.96 2.29 -13.30
CA ILE A 66 1.63 2.90 -13.10
C ILE A 66 0.67 2.34 -14.13
N GLY A 67 -0.50 1.89 -13.66
CA GLY A 67 -1.68 1.70 -14.48
C GLY A 67 -2.63 2.89 -14.32
N LYS A 68 -3.10 3.46 -15.42
CA LYS A 68 -4.11 4.51 -15.45
C LYS A 68 -5.32 4.03 -16.25
N GLY A 69 -6.51 4.06 -15.66
CA GLY A 69 -7.72 3.60 -16.36
C GLY A 69 -9.00 4.03 -15.66
N VAL A 70 -10.09 4.04 -16.41
CA VAL A 70 -11.42 4.37 -15.88
C VAL A 70 -12.11 3.10 -15.38
N ILE A 71 -12.74 3.21 -14.22
CA ILE A 71 -13.61 2.20 -13.63
C ILE A 71 -15.04 2.74 -13.65
N ASP A 72 -15.97 1.97 -14.20
CA ASP A 72 -17.38 2.35 -14.33
C ASP A 72 -18.14 2.13 -13.01
N ALA A 73 -17.69 2.82 -11.98
CA ALA A 73 -18.28 2.85 -10.65
C ALA A 73 -17.84 4.13 -9.92
N PRO A 74 -18.66 4.65 -8.98
CA PRO A 74 -18.29 5.81 -8.18
C PRO A 74 -17.00 5.57 -7.36
N PRO A 75 -16.16 6.59 -7.09
CA PRO A 75 -14.93 6.43 -6.32
C PRO A 75 -15.16 5.83 -4.93
N CYS A 76 -16.24 6.18 -4.26
CA CYS A 76 -16.60 5.58 -2.98
C CYS A 76 -16.81 4.06 -3.08
N ARG A 77 -17.39 3.57 -4.18
CA ARG A 77 -17.55 2.12 -4.43
C ARG A 77 -16.21 1.45 -4.67
N VAL A 78 -15.36 2.03 -5.49
CA VAL A 78 -14.01 1.49 -5.73
C VAL A 78 -13.20 1.49 -4.44
N PHE A 79 -13.31 2.54 -3.63
CA PHE A 79 -12.67 2.62 -2.32
C PHE A 79 -13.17 1.51 -1.37
N GLN A 80 -14.49 1.25 -1.28
CA GLN A 80 -15.04 0.14 -0.51
C GLN A 80 -14.43 -1.20 -0.93
N VAL A 81 -14.36 -1.46 -2.26
CA VAL A 81 -13.76 -2.68 -2.82
C VAL A 81 -12.30 -2.84 -2.40
N LEU A 82 -11.50 -1.79 -2.50
CA LEU A 82 -10.06 -1.83 -2.20
C LEU A 82 -9.75 -1.88 -0.71
N THR A 83 -10.68 -1.49 0.14
CA THR A 83 -10.48 -1.43 1.61
C THR A 83 -11.20 -2.53 2.38
N ASP A 84 -11.92 -3.40 1.71
CA ASP A 84 -12.50 -4.61 2.30
C ASP A 84 -11.45 -5.72 2.38
N SER A 85 -10.55 -5.59 3.34
CA SER A 85 -9.35 -6.42 3.48
C SER A 85 -9.63 -7.92 3.56
N HIS A 86 -10.76 -8.30 4.16
CA HIS A 86 -11.13 -9.72 4.29
C HIS A 86 -11.55 -10.35 2.97
N ARG A 87 -12.08 -9.55 2.05
CA ARG A 87 -12.56 -10.03 0.75
C ARG A 87 -11.56 -9.85 -0.39
N LEU A 88 -10.42 -9.21 -0.16
CA LEU A 88 -9.40 -9.05 -1.21
C LEU A 88 -8.93 -10.40 -1.76
N VAL A 89 -8.86 -11.43 -0.93
CA VAL A 89 -8.47 -12.79 -1.33
C VAL A 89 -9.44 -13.44 -2.33
N GLU A 90 -10.67 -12.96 -2.42
CA GLU A 90 -11.68 -13.50 -3.34
C GLU A 90 -11.44 -13.08 -4.80
N PHE A 91 -10.72 -11.98 -5.03
CA PHE A 91 -10.61 -11.41 -6.38
C PHE A 91 -9.23 -10.85 -6.77
N ILE A 92 -8.38 -10.48 -5.81
CA ILE A 92 -7.03 -9.98 -6.14
C ILE A 92 -6.17 -11.14 -6.68
N PRO A 93 -5.59 -11.01 -7.88
CA PRO A 93 -4.76 -12.07 -8.46
C PRO A 93 -3.60 -12.48 -7.54
N TYR A 94 -3.41 -13.79 -7.41
CA TYR A 94 -2.34 -14.42 -6.62
C TYR A 94 -2.43 -14.25 -5.10
N LEU A 95 -3.30 -13.38 -4.58
CA LEU A 95 -3.48 -13.22 -3.15
C LEU A 95 -4.29 -14.39 -2.59
N LYS A 96 -3.69 -15.22 -1.74
CA LYS A 96 -4.30 -16.43 -1.15
C LYS A 96 -4.65 -16.26 0.32
N SER A 97 -3.86 -15.48 1.04
CA SER A 97 -4.13 -15.18 2.44
C SER A 97 -3.84 -13.71 2.74
N ARG A 98 -4.69 -13.12 3.55
CA ARG A 98 -4.51 -11.78 4.11
C ARG A 98 -4.97 -11.77 5.56
N ILE A 99 -4.04 -11.62 6.46
CA ILE A 99 -4.26 -11.60 7.91
C ILE A 99 -4.13 -10.16 8.38
N VAL A 100 -5.21 -9.62 8.93
CA VAL A 100 -5.21 -8.29 9.55
C VAL A 100 -4.98 -8.46 11.05
N LYS A 101 -3.88 -7.92 11.55
CA LYS A 101 -3.51 -8.00 12.98
C LYS A 101 -4.01 -6.80 13.78
N ASN A 102 -3.94 -5.64 13.17
CA ASN A 102 -4.51 -4.42 13.72
C ASN A 102 -5.13 -3.64 12.57
N GLY A 103 -6.33 -3.19 12.73
CA GLY A 103 -7.06 -2.48 11.70
C GLY A 103 -7.98 -1.43 12.30
N GLY A 104 -7.99 -0.28 11.67
CA GLY A 104 -8.89 0.82 11.94
C GLY A 104 -9.48 1.35 10.65
N ALA A 105 -10.27 2.41 10.74
CA ALA A 105 -10.90 3.02 9.58
C ALA A 105 -9.86 3.53 8.56
N ASP A 106 -8.73 4.03 9.04
CA ASP A 106 -7.76 4.75 8.21
C ASP A 106 -6.39 4.06 8.12
N GLU A 107 -6.10 3.07 8.94
CA GLU A 107 -4.83 2.34 8.92
C GLU A 107 -5.02 0.86 9.24
N GLU A 108 -4.23 0.02 8.61
CA GLU A 108 -4.25 -1.42 8.77
C GLU A 108 -2.84 -1.99 8.69
N TYR A 109 -2.57 -2.97 9.56
CA TYR A 109 -1.34 -3.76 9.57
C TYR A 109 -1.69 -5.23 9.42
N GLY A 110 -0.87 -5.94 8.70
CA GLY A 110 -1.11 -7.36 8.53
C GLY A 110 -0.07 -8.03 7.66
N CYS A 111 -0.39 -9.24 7.28
CA CYS A 111 0.43 -10.07 6.43
C CYS A 111 -0.40 -10.59 5.27
N GLN A 112 0.27 -10.81 4.16
CA GLN A 112 -0.34 -11.42 3.00
C GLN A 112 0.58 -12.46 2.38
N TYR A 113 -0.04 -13.51 1.84
CA TYR A 113 0.62 -14.55 1.09
C TYR A 113 0.17 -14.50 -0.36
N LEU A 114 1.15 -14.52 -1.26
CA LEU A 114 0.97 -14.49 -2.70
C LEU A 114 1.52 -15.78 -3.29
N ASP A 115 0.64 -16.55 -3.90
CA ASP A 115 0.95 -17.79 -4.61
C ASP A 115 1.14 -17.48 -6.10
N PHE A 116 2.39 -17.47 -6.54
CA PHE A 116 2.74 -17.19 -7.92
C PHE A 116 2.93 -18.46 -8.74
N PRO A 117 2.54 -18.45 -10.02
CA PRO A 117 2.80 -19.58 -10.89
C PRO A 117 4.31 -19.75 -11.14
N TRP A 118 4.72 -21.00 -11.33
CA TRP A 118 6.08 -21.31 -11.77
C TRP A 118 6.48 -20.43 -12.99
N PRO A 119 7.69 -19.88 -13.07
CA PRO A 119 8.90 -20.16 -12.25
C PRO A 119 9.09 -19.27 -11.03
N PHE A 120 8.06 -18.55 -10.59
CA PHE A 120 8.17 -17.66 -9.44
C PHE A 120 7.87 -18.42 -8.15
N SER A 121 8.69 -18.20 -7.14
CA SER A 121 8.37 -18.63 -5.77
C SER A 121 7.28 -17.75 -5.17
N ASP A 122 6.60 -18.28 -4.18
CA ASP A 122 5.61 -17.53 -3.42
C ASP A 122 6.23 -16.38 -2.64
N ARG A 123 5.40 -15.41 -2.28
CA ARG A 123 5.81 -14.24 -1.50
C ARG A 123 5.00 -14.12 -0.22
N PHE A 124 5.70 -13.78 0.83
CA PHE A 124 5.13 -13.42 2.11
C PHE A 124 5.50 -11.97 2.45
N ILE A 125 4.50 -11.14 2.73
CA ILE A 125 4.70 -9.71 2.89
C ILE A 125 3.99 -9.23 4.14
N ASN A 126 4.73 -8.65 5.07
CA ASN A 126 4.17 -7.81 6.11
C ASN A 126 3.87 -6.44 5.51
N PHE A 127 2.71 -5.89 5.76
CA PHE A 127 2.28 -4.65 5.17
C PHE A 127 1.66 -3.69 6.19
N ARG A 128 1.78 -2.42 5.88
CA ARG A 128 1.00 -1.33 6.45
C ARG A 128 0.25 -0.65 5.32
N THR A 129 -1.05 -0.51 5.49
CA THR A 129 -1.93 0.20 4.55
C THR A 129 -2.53 1.42 5.23
N LYS A 130 -2.55 2.56 4.55
CA LYS A 130 -3.29 3.75 4.97
C LYS A 130 -4.35 4.11 3.96
N ARG A 131 -5.46 4.66 4.46
CA ARG A 131 -6.65 5.01 3.71
C ARG A 131 -6.98 6.47 3.97
N ILE A 132 -7.05 7.28 2.93
CA ILE A 132 -7.35 8.71 3.03
C ILE A 132 -8.61 8.98 2.22
N ARG A 133 -9.62 9.53 2.88
CA ARG A 133 -10.84 10.03 2.27
C ARG A 133 -10.73 11.53 2.05
N ASN A 134 -11.39 12.03 1.01
CA ASN A 134 -11.32 13.43 0.62
C ASN A 134 -9.86 13.89 0.46
N TYR A 135 -9.10 13.12 -0.33
CA TYR A 135 -7.68 13.36 -0.53
C TYR A 135 -7.45 14.76 -1.09
N ARG A 136 -6.51 15.50 -0.51
CA ARG A 136 -6.23 16.91 -0.83
C ARG A 136 -7.45 17.83 -0.71
N ASP A 137 -8.36 17.53 0.24
CA ASP A 137 -9.60 18.27 0.47
C ASP A 137 -10.58 18.24 -0.72
N HIS A 138 -10.39 17.33 -1.68
CA HIS A 138 -11.33 17.10 -2.77
C HIS A 138 -12.39 16.06 -2.36
N PRO A 139 -13.67 16.44 -2.36
CA PRO A 139 -14.75 15.49 -2.07
C PRO A 139 -14.69 14.28 -3.01
N CYS A 140 -14.91 13.10 -2.46
CA CYS A 140 -14.88 11.84 -3.22
C CYS A 140 -13.57 11.48 -3.92
N GLU A 141 -12.49 12.14 -3.62
CA GLU A 141 -11.16 11.72 -4.00
C GLU A 141 -10.58 10.84 -2.89
N TYR A 142 -10.09 9.66 -3.24
CA TYR A 142 -9.59 8.70 -2.26
C TYR A 142 -8.17 8.29 -2.60
N PHE A 143 -7.38 8.04 -1.53
CA PHE A 143 -6.02 7.58 -1.67
C PHE A 143 -5.79 6.41 -0.70
N VAL A 144 -5.41 5.26 -1.23
CA VAL A 144 -5.08 4.06 -0.46
C VAL A 144 -3.65 3.68 -0.79
N TYR A 145 -2.76 3.73 0.18
CA TYR A 145 -1.38 3.37 -0.06
C TYR A 145 -0.89 2.31 0.92
N TRP A 146 0.05 1.52 0.48
CA TRP A 146 0.69 0.50 1.29
C TRP A 146 2.20 0.52 1.12
N ARG A 147 2.85 -0.05 2.11
CA ARG A 147 4.27 -0.37 2.08
C ARG A 147 4.55 -1.63 2.87
N LYS A 148 5.66 -2.29 2.56
CA LYS A 148 6.22 -3.30 3.43
C LYS A 148 6.45 -2.70 4.82
N ASP A 149 6.10 -3.45 5.85
CA ASP A 149 6.33 -3.05 7.25
C ASP A 149 7.27 -4.06 7.92
N GLU A 150 8.34 -3.56 8.53
CA GLU A 150 9.33 -4.39 9.23
C GLU A 150 9.15 -4.34 10.76
N THR A 151 8.29 -3.46 11.25
CA THR A 151 8.01 -3.32 12.69
C THR A 151 7.05 -4.38 13.21
N PHE A 152 6.48 -5.15 12.32
CA PHE A 152 5.46 -6.14 12.59
C PHE A 152 5.70 -7.39 11.72
N SER A 153 5.45 -8.58 12.26
CA SER A 153 5.47 -9.81 11.47
C SER A 153 4.40 -10.80 11.91
N CYS A 154 3.86 -11.55 10.95
CA CYS A 154 3.14 -12.78 11.21
C CYS A 154 4.11 -13.96 11.17
N THR A 155 3.75 -15.02 11.85
CA THR A 155 4.47 -16.29 11.73
C THR A 155 4.01 -17.04 10.48
N LEU A 156 4.86 -17.90 9.94
CA LEU A 156 4.47 -18.79 8.85
C LEU A 156 3.32 -19.72 9.27
N GLN A 157 3.26 -20.09 10.56
CA GLN A 157 2.18 -20.91 11.09
C GLN A 157 0.82 -20.22 10.94
N GLU A 158 0.71 -18.94 11.30
CA GLU A 158 -0.54 -18.16 11.11
C GLU A 158 -0.96 -18.09 9.64
N VAL A 159 0.02 -18.00 8.72
CA VAL A 159 -0.25 -18.00 7.28
C VAL A 159 -0.79 -19.35 6.83
N LYS A 160 -0.21 -20.47 7.31
CA LYS A 160 -0.67 -21.82 6.99
C LYS A 160 -2.05 -22.13 7.53
N GLU A 161 -2.41 -21.60 8.70
CA GLU A 161 -3.76 -21.71 9.24
C GLU A 161 -4.80 -20.98 8.38
N ALA A 162 -4.38 -19.88 7.74
CA ALA A 162 -5.24 -19.11 6.82
C ALA A 162 -5.22 -19.63 5.36
N TYR A 163 -4.16 -20.34 4.98
CA TYR A 163 -3.98 -20.95 3.65
C TYR A 163 -3.14 -22.21 3.77
N GLU A 164 -3.79 -23.37 3.79
CA GLU A 164 -3.18 -24.69 4.03
C GLU A 164 -2.08 -25.03 3.02
N ASP A 165 -2.27 -24.65 1.75
CA ASP A 165 -1.32 -24.89 0.67
C ASP A 165 -0.11 -23.96 0.67
N ALA A 166 0.05 -23.10 1.69
CA ALA A 166 1.20 -22.22 1.79
C ALA A 166 2.51 -23.00 1.83
N GLY A 167 3.43 -22.67 0.92
CA GLY A 167 4.77 -23.26 0.86
C GLY A 167 5.57 -23.06 2.15
N SER A 168 6.56 -23.93 2.36
CA SER A 168 7.36 -23.91 3.60
C SER A 168 8.38 -22.77 3.66
N ASP A 169 8.72 -22.17 2.51
CA ASP A 169 9.82 -21.19 2.40
C ASP A 169 9.46 -20.06 1.40
N PRO A 170 8.42 -19.26 1.68
CA PRO A 170 8.08 -18.14 0.83
C PRO A 170 9.15 -17.03 0.91
N ILE A 171 9.44 -16.40 -0.21
CA ILE A 171 10.40 -15.31 -0.25
C ILE A 171 9.75 -14.03 0.31
N VAL A 172 10.46 -13.33 1.19
CA VAL A 172 10.08 -11.99 1.66
C VAL A 172 10.68 -10.96 0.69
N PRO A 173 9.85 -10.16 0.00
CA PRO A 173 10.35 -9.08 -0.87
C PRO A 173 11.24 -8.10 -0.10
N ARG A 174 12.26 -7.56 -0.77
CA ARG A 174 13.10 -6.50 -0.17
C ARG A 174 12.32 -5.22 0.00
N SER A 175 11.48 -4.88 -0.99
CA SER A 175 10.52 -3.79 -0.88
C SER A 175 9.22 -4.14 -1.59
N ASN A 176 8.12 -3.59 -1.08
CA ASN A 176 6.82 -3.60 -1.72
C ASN A 176 6.07 -2.36 -1.26
N GLU A 177 5.78 -1.48 -2.19
CA GLU A 177 5.04 -0.26 -1.93
C GLU A 177 4.16 0.10 -3.12
N GLY A 178 3.08 0.82 -2.86
CA GLY A 178 2.20 1.27 -3.91
C GLY A 178 1.02 2.07 -3.39
N TYR A 179 0.18 2.50 -4.32
CA TYR A 179 -1.07 3.17 -3.99
C TYR A 179 -2.13 2.99 -5.07
N TRP A 180 -3.37 3.20 -4.64
CA TRP A 180 -4.48 3.57 -5.50
C TRP A 180 -4.83 5.03 -5.25
N HIS A 181 -4.95 5.80 -6.31
CA HIS A 181 -5.49 7.15 -6.31
C HIS A 181 -6.76 7.16 -7.16
N LEU A 182 -7.89 7.50 -6.54
CA LEU A 182 -9.21 7.41 -7.12
C LEU A 182 -9.77 8.83 -7.27
N VAL A 183 -9.92 9.27 -8.50
CA VAL A 183 -10.38 10.62 -8.84
C VAL A 183 -11.78 10.53 -9.42
N PRO A 184 -12.75 11.35 -8.95
CA PRO A 184 -14.09 11.34 -9.50
C PRO A 184 -14.12 11.83 -10.94
N GLU A 185 -14.82 11.09 -11.80
CA GLU A 185 -15.15 11.45 -13.18
C GLU A 185 -16.66 11.39 -13.44
N ALA A 186 -17.11 12.04 -14.51
CA ALA A 186 -18.50 12.06 -14.94
C ALA A 186 -19.46 12.45 -13.80
N GLY A 187 -19.13 13.50 -13.04
CA GLY A 187 -19.93 13.94 -11.90
C GLY A 187 -19.97 12.93 -10.76
N GLY A 188 -18.86 12.21 -10.52
CA GLY A 188 -18.72 11.22 -9.46
C GLY A 188 -19.36 9.86 -9.77
N LYS A 189 -19.83 9.62 -10.98
CA LYS A 189 -20.42 8.34 -11.41
C LYS A 189 -19.36 7.32 -11.83
N LYS A 190 -18.20 7.78 -12.25
CA LYS A 190 -17.05 6.97 -12.68
C LYS A 190 -15.80 7.37 -11.88
N THR A 191 -14.81 6.50 -11.92
CA THR A 191 -13.53 6.69 -11.24
C THR A 191 -12.40 6.67 -12.26
N LEU A 192 -11.61 7.74 -12.36
CA LEU A 192 -10.28 7.68 -12.94
C LEU A 192 -9.34 7.13 -11.86
N ALA A 193 -8.80 5.96 -12.10
CA ALA A 193 -7.95 5.26 -11.14
C ALA A 193 -6.49 5.25 -11.62
N TYR A 194 -5.59 5.60 -10.71
CA TYR A 194 -4.16 5.42 -10.86
C TYR A 194 -3.72 4.34 -9.87
N TYR A 195 -3.04 3.32 -10.36
CA TYR A 195 -2.42 2.27 -9.56
C TYR A 195 -0.91 2.33 -9.74
N TYR A 196 -0.21 2.75 -8.72
CA TYR A 196 1.26 2.75 -8.68
C TYR A 196 1.75 1.54 -7.91
N VAL A 197 2.81 0.93 -8.36
CA VAL A 197 3.50 -0.15 -7.65
C VAL A 197 4.99 -0.14 -7.92
N PHE A 198 5.75 -0.35 -6.86
CA PHE A 198 7.15 -0.74 -6.92
C PHE A 198 7.38 -1.96 -6.03
N THR A 199 8.04 -2.97 -6.58
CA THR A 199 8.39 -4.18 -5.83
C THR A 199 9.79 -4.65 -6.21
N ASP A 200 10.66 -4.76 -5.21
CA ASP A 200 11.84 -5.62 -5.29
C ASP A 200 11.45 -6.99 -4.73
N PRO A 201 11.21 -7.98 -5.59
CA PRO A 201 10.59 -9.24 -5.19
C PRO A 201 11.50 -10.11 -4.32
N GLY A 202 12.78 -9.74 -4.15
CA GLY A 202 13.79 -10.60 -3.52
C GLY A 202 14.08 -11.86 -4.35
N GLY A 203 14.93 -12.72 -3.81
CA GLY A 203 15.38 -13.94 -4.51
C GLY A 203 16.25 -13.64 -5.72
N SER A 204 16.28 -14.58 -6.67
CA SER A 204 17.16 -14.52 -7.85
C SER A 204 16.40 -14.26 -9.16
N ILE A 205 15.35 -13.43 -9.11
CA ILE A 205 14.56 -13.11 -10.30
C ILE A 205 15.28 -12.01 -11.10
N PRO A 206 15.57 -12.24 -12.40
CA PRO A 206 16.12 -11.20 -13.25
C PRO A 206 15.14 -10.03 -13.43
N GLY A 207 15.63 -8.79 -13.37
CA GLY A 207 14.80 -7.59 -13.52
C GLY A 207 13.97 -7.58 -14.80
N TRP A 208 14.56 -7.99 -15.95
CA TRP A 208 13.84 -8.04 -17.23
C TRP A 208 12.61 -8.96 -17.18
N LEU A 209 12.68 -10.06 -16.41
CA LEU A 209 11.57 -11.00 -16.28
C LEU A 209 10.43 -10.38 -15.47
N MET A 210 10.74 -9.75 -14.32
CA MET A 210 9.74 -9.03 -13.53
C MET A 210 9.10 -7.89 -14.30
N ASN A 211 9.92 -7.09 -15.00
CA ASN A 211 9.44 -5.96 -15.78
C ASN A 211 8.48 -6.40 -16.91
N SER A 212 8.70 -7.60 -17.50
CA SER A 212 7.80 -8.16 -18.52
C SER A 212 6.47 -8.70 -17.95
N TYR A 213 6.38 -8.95 -16.63
CA TYR A 213 5.15 -9.42 -15.98
C TYR A 213 4.31 -8.28 -15.40
N ALA A 214 4.93 -7.15 -15.09
CA ALA A 214 4.27 -6.05 -14.40
C ALA A 214 3.01 -5.55 -15.13
N ASP A 215 3.07 -5.45 -16.45
CA ASP A 215 1.97 -4.99 -17.28
C ASP A 215 0.75 -5.92 -17.23
N ASN A 216 0.97 -7.22 -17.36
CA ASN A 216 -0.11 -8.20 -17.31
C ASN A 216 -0.73 -8.29 -15.90
N ALA A 217 0.08 -8.14 -14.87
CA ALA A 217 -0.41 -8.11 -13.49
C ALA A 217 -1.33 -6.90 -13.25
N ILE A 218 -0.94 -5.72 -13.73
CA ILE A 218 -1.76 -4.50 -13.63
C ILE A 218 -3.08 -4.65 -14.39
N LEU A 219 -3.06 -5.19 -15.61
CA LEU A 219 -4.28 -5.40 -16.39
C LEU A 219 -5.24 -6.37 -15.69
N ARG A 220 -4.74 -7.47 -15.14
CA ARG A 220 -5.54 -8.43 -14.38
C ARG A 220 -6.13 -7.80 -13.12
N LEU A 221 -5.35 -6.97 -12.43
CA LEU A 221 -5.80 -6.27 -11.23
C LEU A 221 -6.92 -5.28 -11.57
N PHE A 222 -6.77 -4.45 -12.61
CA PHE A 222 -7.83 -3.54 -13.04
C PHE A 222 -9.11 -4.29 -13.42
N ARG A 223 -9.00 -5.41 -14.14
CA ARG A 223 -10.14 -6.25 -14.48
C ARG A 223 -10.84 -6.75 -13.22
N ALA A 224 -10.11 -7.32 -12.28
CA ALA A 224 -10.64 -7.85 -11.03
C ALA A 224 -11.37 -6.77 -10.20
N VAL A 225 -10.79 -5.58 -10.10
CA VAL A 225 -11.41 -4.45 -9.38
C VAL A 225 -12.67 -3.94 -10.11
N ARG A 226 -12.65 -3.84 -11.44
CA ARG A 226 -13.82 -3.47 -12.25
C ARG A 226 -14.97 -4.46 -12.06
N GLU A 227 -14.70 -5.74 -12.18
CA GLU A 227 -15.68 -6.81 -11.98
C GLU A 227 -16.26 -6.78 -10.56
N ARG A 228 -15.41 -6.57 -9.55
CA ARG A 228 -15.85 -6.49 -8.15
C ARG A 228 -16.69 -5.25 -7.87
N ALA A 229 -16.29 -4.08 -8.38
CA ALA A 229 -17.01 -2.84 -8.23
C ALA A 229 -18.38 -2.84 -8.92
N GLY A 230 -18.52 -3.61 -10.01
CA GLY A 230 -19.77 -3.82 -10.74
C GLY A 230 -20.80 -4.68 -10.01
N LYS A 231 -20.42 -5.43 -8.97
CA LYS A 231 -21.34 -6.23 -8.14
C LYS A 231 -22.02 -5.35 -7.10
N GLY A 232 -23.11 -4.71 -7.49
CA GLY A 232 -23.78 -3.68 -6.71
C GLY A 232 -24.34 -4.08 -5.34
N ASP A 233 -24.60 -5.37 -5.15
CA ASP A 233 -25.19 -5.97 -3.95
C ASP A 233 -24.18 -6.29 -2.83
N LEU A 234 -22.88 -6.29 -3.15
CA LEU A 234 -21.84 -6.69 -2.20
C LEU A 234 -21.44 -5.61 -1.20
N TYR A 235 -21.75 -4.36 -1.50
CA TYR A 235 -21.35 -3.21 -0.69
C TYR A 235 -22.51 -2.25 -0.51
N PRO A 236 -22.59 -1.54 0.63
CA PRO A 236 -23.65 -0.57 0.86
C PRO A 236 -23.62 0.54 -0.21
N PRO A 237 -24.80 1.08 -0.58
CA PRO A 237 -24.86 2.21 -1.48
C PRO A 237 -24.00 3.38 -1.00
N CYS A 238 -23.32 4.03 -1.91
CA CYS A 238 -22.56 5.23 -1.62
C CYS A 238 -22.66 6.20 -2.78
N HIS A 239 -22.61 7.48 -2.49
CA HIS A 239 -22.71 8.57 -3.47
C HIS A 239 -21.58 9.55 -3.25
N CYS A 240 -21.08 10.09 -4.33
CA CYS A 240 -20.17 11.21 -4.35
C CYS A 240 -20.99 12.48 -4.57
N THR A 241 -21.30 13.17 -3.50
CA THR A 241 -21.96 14.47 -3.50
C THR A 241 -21.01 15.58 -3.15
#